data_7b8dabc84ed8e65e6068e498b6d8dbe3
#
_entry.id   7b8dabc84ed8e65e6068e498b6d8dbe3
#
_cell.length_a   1.000
_cell.length_b   1.000
_cell.length_c   1.000
_cell.angle_alpha   90.00
_cell.angle_beta   90.00
_cell.angle_gamma   90.00
#
_symmetry.space_group_name_H-M   'P 1'
#
loop_
_entity.id
_entity.type
_entity.pdbx_description
1 polymer ?
#
loop_
_entity_poly.entity_id
_entity_poly.type
_entity_poly.pdbx_seq_one_letter_code
_entity_poly.pdbx_strand_id
1 'polypeptide(L)'
;VSGRGLVNIFNFLVDTKRGEPGAAMLEAMQTEDHAAVVSKMGMAGTDPLAVQAMNLFVSLYGAQAGNLALTGLATGGVYVAGGVAPKIIDKLKDGTFMQSFLDKEERMQGLLKAMPVQVVVNANVGLLGSAVAAARLAG
;
A
#
# COMPACT_ATOMS: atom_id res chain seq x y z
N VAL A 1 1.08 6.59 2.94
CA VAL A 1 1.59 5.47 2.12
C VAL A 1 1.87 6.01 0.72
N SER A 2 3.11 5.91 0.25
CA SER A 2 3.56 6.47 -1.03
C SER A 2 4.81 5.72 -1.52
N GLY A 3 5.22 5.92 -2.77
CA GLY A 3 6.49 5.39 -3.29
C GLY A 3 7.69 5.83 -2.44
N ARG A 4 7.74 7.11 -2.05
CA ARG A 4 8.75 7.61 -1.11
C ARG A 4 8.73 6.88 0.23
N GLY A 5 7.54 6.53 0.74
CA GLY A 5 7.40 5.76 1.96
C GLY A 5 7.98 4.35 1.84
N LEU A 6 7.83 3.70 0.68
CA LEU A 6 8.46 2.41 0.42
C LEU A 6 10.00 2.50 0.43
N VAL A 7 10.57 3.53 -0.21
CA VAL A 7 12.01 3.79 -0.18
C VAL A 7 12.51 4.05 1.24
N ASN A 8 11.77 4.82 2.04
CA ASN A 8 12.13 5.08 3.44
C ASN A 8 12.13 3.80 4.27
N ILE A 9 11.17 2.90 4.07
CA ILE A 9 11.14 1.59 4.73
C ILE A 9 12.37 0.76 4.30
N PHE A 10 12.67 0.73 3.01
CA PHE A 10 13.84 0.02 2.51
C PHE A 10 15.14 0.56 3.13
N ASN A 11 15.34 1.87 3.12
CA ASN A 11 16.50 2.51 3.74
C ASN A 11 16.58 2.22 5.25
N PHE A 12 15.46 2.27 5.96
CA PHE A 12 15.40 1.88 7.37
C PHE A 12 15.88 0.45 7.60
N LEU A 13 15.51 -0.50 6.73
CA LEU A 13 15.99 -1.88 6.85
C LEU A 13 17.50 -2.00 6.60
N VAL A 14 18.05 -1.24 5.65
CA VAL A 14 19.49 -1.16 5.40
C VAL A 14 20.21 -0.56 6.62
N ASP A 15 19.78 0.60 7.09
CA ASP A 15 20.42 1.35 8.19
C ASP A 15 20.40 0.55 9.51
N THR A 16 19.34 -0.21 9.72
CA THR A 16 19.20 -1.07 10.92
C THR A 16 19.82 -2.47 10.73
N LYS A 17 20.56 -2.69 9.64
CA LYS A 17 21.25 -3.95 9.32
C LYS A 17 20.34 -5.18 9.35
N ARG A 18 19.11 -5.03 8.84
CA ARG A 18 18.16 -6.13 8.71
C ARG A 18 18.41 -7.01 7.50
N GLY A 19 19.35 -6.61 6.65
CA GLY A 19 19.83 -7.28 5.46
C GLY A 19 20.66 -6.34 4.61
N GLU A 20 21.26 -6.88 3.56
CA GLU A 20 22.01 -6.09 2.57
C GLU A 20 21.33 -6.18 1.21
N PRO A 21 21.26 -5.07 0.46
CA PRO A 21 20.73 -5.08 -0.90
C PRO A 21 21.64 -5.96 -1.80
N GLY A 22 21.02 -6.75 -2.66
CA GLY A 22 21.78 -7.51 -3.66
C GLY A 22 22.44 -6.60 -4.69
N ALA A 23 23.54 -7.10 -5.33
CA ALA A 23 24.27 -6.33 -6.34
C ALA A 23 23.37 -5.84 -7.49
N ALA A 24 22.47 -6.70 -7.99
CA ALA A 24 21.52 -6.34 -9.04
C ALA A 24 20.58 -5.20 -8.62
N MET A 25 20.20 -5.14 -7.34
CA MET A 25 19.38 -4.06 -6.80
C MET A 25 20.13 -2.74 -6.77
N LEU A 26 21.37 -2.76 -6.28
CA LEU A 26 22.23 -1.57 -6.24
C LEU A 26 22.52 -1.02 -7.65
N GLU A 27 22.72 -1.89 -8.63
CA GLU A 27 22.91 -1.51 -10.03
C GLU A 27 21.65 -0.86 -10.61
N ALA A 28 20.49 -1.49 -10.42
CA ALA A 28 19.22 -0.93 -10.90
C ALA A 28 18.90 0.43 -10.29
N MET A 29 19.21 0.64 -9.00
CA MET A 29 19.01 1.92 -8.31
C MET A 29 19.88 3.07 -8.83
N GLN A 30 20.93 2.79 -9.61
CA GLN A 30 21.75 3.85 -10.21
C GLN A 30 21.05 4.54 -11.39
N THR A 31 20.11 3.86 -12.04
CA THR A 31 19.49 4.32 -13.30
C THR A 31 17.97 4.41 -13.24
N GLU A 32 17.32 3.69 -12.33
CA GLU A 32 15.87 3.61 -12.23
C GLU A 32 15.36 4.30 -10.94
N ASP A 33 14.08 4.65 -10.90
CA ASP A 33 13.42 5.13 -9.70
C ASP A 33 13.47 4.09 -8.57
N HIS A 34 13.98 4.47 -7.42
CA HIS A 34 14.20 3.56 -6.30
C HIS A 34 12.90 2.87 -5.83
N ALA A 35 11.77 3.57 -5.84
CA ALA A 35 10.50 2.97 -5.43
C ALA A 35 10.04 1.91 -6.44
N ALA A 36 10.29 2.14 -7.72
CA ALA A 36 9.99 1.17 -8.77
C ALA A 36 10.88 -0.07 -8.64
N VAL A 37 12.19 0.11 -8.40
CA VAL A 37 13.15 -1.00 -8.19
C VAL A 37 12.75 -1.85 -6.99
N VAL A 38 12.54 -1.23 -5.81
CA VAL A 38 12.14 -1.95 -4.58
C VAL A 38 10.82 -2.69 -4.80
N SER A 39 9.85 -2.04 -5.41
CA SER A 39 8.54 -2.66 -5.69
C SER A 39 8.67 -3.84 -6.65
N LYS A 40 9.38 -3.67 -7.78
CA LYS A 40 9.59 -4.69 -8.81
C LYS A 40 10.30 -5.92 -8.25
N MET A 41 11.44 -5.72 -7.57
CA MET A 41 12.23 -6.82 -7.02
C MET A 41 11.56 -7.48 -5.81
N GLY A 42 10.87 -6.70 -4.98
CA GLY A 42 10.10 -7.24 -3.86
C GLY A 42 8.89 -8.06 -4.30
N MET A 43 8.19 -7.64 -5.34
CA MET A 43 7.07 -8.40 -5.95
C MET A 43 7.57 -9.66 -6.65
N ALA A 44 8.71 -9.60 -7.33
CA ALA A 44 9.33 -10.74 -8.02
C ALA A 44 10.02 -11.73 -7.05
N GLY A 45 10.26 -11.35 -5.79
CA GLY A 45 10.97 -12.19 -4.83
C GLY A 45 12.47 -12.32 -5.11
N THR A 46 13.06 -11.46 -5.95
CA THR A 46 14.44 -11.55 -6.40
C THR A 46 15.46 -10.93 -5.45
N ASP A 47 15.01 -10.07 -4.55
CA ASP A 47 15.85 -9.48 -3.50
C ASP A 47 15.15 -9.62 -2.13
N PRO A 48 15.78 -10.32 -1.16
CA PRO A 48 15.17 -10.59 0.14
C PRO A 48 14.85 -9.33 0.94
N LEU A 49 15.68 -8.28 0.83
CA LEU A 49 15.46 -7.02 1.54
C LEU A 49 14.29 -6.23 0.93
N ALA A 50 14.16 -6.25 -0.40
CA ALA A 50 13.01 -5.69 -1.09
C ALA A 50 11.71 -6.42 -0.73
N VAL A 51 11.74 -7.74 -0.59
CA VAL A 51 10.60 -8.54 -0.11
C VAL A 51 10.20 -8.10 1.30
N GLN A 52 11.16 -7.93 2.21
CA GLN A 52 10.88 -7.44 3.57
C GLN A 52 10.28 -6.03 3.54
N ALA A 53 10.83 -5.12 2.72
CA ALA A 53 10.32 -3.77 2.57
C ALA A 53 8.88 -3.76 2.05
N MET A 54 8.57 -4.59 1.07
CA MET A 54 7.20 -4.73 0.53
C MET A 54 6.23 -5.32 1.56
N ASN A 55 6.64 -6.33 2.33
CA ASN A 55 5.82 -6.91 3.39
C ASN A 55 5.48 -5.85 4.45
N LEU A 56 6.48 -5.11 4.92
CA LEU A 56 6.29 -4.06 5.92
C LEU A 56 5.43 -2.91 5.36
N PHE A 57 5.65 -2.50 4.11
CA PHE A 57 4.86 -1.48 3.44
C PHE A 57 3.38 -1.85 3.37
N VAL A 58 3.07 -3.08 2.94
CA VAL A 58 1.68 -3.55 2.82
C VAL A 58 1.04 -3.75 4.19
N SER A 59 1.79 -4.21 5.18
CA SER A 59 1.34 -4.31 6.57
C SER A 59 0.95 -2.93 7.14
N LEU A 60 1.82 -1.93 6.99
CA LEU A 60 1.54 -0.56 7.42
C LEU A 60 0.36 0.05 6.66
N TYR A 61 0.22 -0.29 5.38
CA TYR A 61 -0.90 0.17 4.57
C TYR A 61 -2.24 -0.39 5.09
N GLY A 62 -2.28 -1.70 5.36
CA GLY A 62 -3.45 -2.34 5.97
C GLY A 62 -3.79 -1.78 7.35
N ALA A 63 -2.77 -1.63 8.22
CA ALA A 63 -2.94 -1.08 9.55
C ALA A 63 -3.52 0.34 9.53
N GLN A 64 -3.01 1.22 8.64
CA GLN A 64 -3.50 2.58 8.47
C GLN A 64 -4.93 2.61 7.90
N ALA A 65 -5.21 1.76 6.92
CA ALA A 65 -6.57 1.65 6.37
C ALA A 65 -7.58 1.20 7.44
N GLY A 66 -7.21 0.24 8.30
CA GLY A 66 -8.03 -0.20 9.42
C GLY A 66 -8.27 0.92 10.45
N ASN A 67 -7.24 1.72 10.76
CA ASN A 67 -7.38 2.87 11.65
C ASN A 67 -8.36 3.91 11.09
N LEU A 68 -8.24 4.24 9.79
CA LEU A 68 -9.16 5.17 9.12
C LEU A 68 -10.59 4.62 9.04
N ALA A 69 -10.73 3.31 8.79
CA ALA A 69 -12.03 2.64 8.78
C ALA A 69 -12.76 2.79 10.11
N LEU A 70 -12.06 2.58 11.23
CA LEU A 70 -12.61 2.76 12.57
C LEU A 70 -12.90 4.23 12.89
N THR A 71 -12.00 5.14 12.52
CA THR A 71 -12.17 6.58 12.76
C THR A 71 -13.41 7.13 12.05
N GLY A 72 -13.66 6.70 10.81
CA GLY A 72 -14.79 7.12 10.00
C GLY A 72 -16.04 6.25 10.16
N LEU A 73 -16.00 5.17 10.95
CA LEU A 73 -17.05 4.14 10.99
C LEU A 73 -17.51 3.76 9.58
N ALA A 74 -16.56 3.39 8.72
CA ALA A 74 -16.73 3.24 7.28
C ALA A 74 -17.57 2.00 6.90
N THR A 75 -18.80 1.90 7.41
CA THR A 75 -19.70 0.76 7.19
C THR A 75 -20.09 0.57 5.72
N GLY A 76 -20.03 1.64 4.92
CA GLY A 76 -20.23 1.59 3.46
C GLY A 76 -19.03 1.07 2.68
N GLY A 77 -17.86 0.94 3.31
CA GLY A 77 -16.64 0.40 2.73
C GLY A 77 -15.45 1.36 2.72
N VAL A 78 -14.27 0.77 2.51
CA VAL A 78 -12.99 1.46 2.39
C VAL A 78 -12.50 1.32 0.95
N TYR A 79 -12.25 2.44 0.29
CA TYR A 79 -11.74 2.46 -1.08
C TYR A 79 -10.27 2.85 -1.08
N VAL A 80 -9.42 1.90 -1.46
CA VAL A 80 -7.97 2.12 -1.59
C VAL A 80 -7.71 2.63 -3.01
N ALA A 81 -7.45 3.92 -3.14
CA ALA A 81 -7.24 4.59 -4.42
C ALA A 81 -5.82 5.16 -4.56
N GLY A 82 -5.46 5.54 -5.78
CA GLY A 82 -4.16 6.13 -6.12
C GLY A 82 -3.27 5.21 -6.94
N GLY A 83 -2.11 5.71 -7.36
CA GLY A 83 -1.24 5.03 -8.33
C GLY A 83 -0.44 3.84 -7.79
N VAL A 84 -0.38 3.63 -6.48
CA VAL A 84 0.41 2.55 -5.87
C VAL A 84 -0.38 1.24 -5.81
N ALA A 85 -1.60 1.28 -5.27
CA ALA A 85 -2.39 0.09 -5.00
C ALA A 85 -2.65 -0.80 -6.24
N PRO A 86 -3.01 -0.26 -7.42
CA PRO A 86 -3.17 -1.08 -8.62
C PRO A 86 -1.89 -1.79 -9.05
N LYS A 87 -0.72 -1.17 -8.84
CA LYS A 87 0.58 -1.73 -9.25
C LYS A 87 1.03 -2.90 -8.37
N ILE A 88 0.54 -2.97 -7.12
CA ILE A 88 0.90 -4.00 -6.14
C ILE A 88 -0.30 -4.86 -5.75
N ILE A 89 -1.30 -4.97 -6.62
CA ILE A 89 -2.59 -5.60 -6.30
C ILE A 89 -2.44 -7.06 -5.86
N ASP A 90 -1.52 -7.80 -6.45
CA ASP A 90 -1.25 -9.19 -6.09
C ASP A 90 -0.69 -9.28 -4.65
N LYS A 91 0.13 -8.33 -4.27
CA LYS A 91 0.66 -8.22 -2.91
C LYS A 91 -0.40 -7.81 -1.89
N LEU A 92 -1.38 -6.98 -2.29
CA LEU A 92 -2.52 -6.63 -1.44
C LEU A 92 -3.46 -7.81 -1.22
N LYS A 93 -3.49 -8.77 -2.16
CA LYS A 93 -4.33 -9.98 -2.11
C LYS A 93 -3.69 -11.16 -1.37
N ASP A 94 -2.41 -11.11 -1.01
CA ASP A 94 -1.71 -12.23 -0.36
C ASP A 94 -2.11 -12.46 1.12
N GLY A 95 -2.98 -11.61 1.65
CA GLY A 95 -3.46 -11.66 3.01
C GLY A 95 -2.79 -10.68 3.97
N THR A 96 -1.57 -10.22 3.70
CA THR A 96 -0.78 -9.32 4.58
C THR A 96 -1.54 -8.03 4.89
N PHE A 97 -2.16 -7.42 3.87
CA PHE A 97 -2.95 -6.20 4.03
C PHE A 97 -4.14 -6.42 4.97
N MET A 98 -4.95 -7.45 4.70
CA MET A 98 -6.17 -7.71 5.47
C MET A 98 -5.85 -8.17 6.89
N GLN A 99 -4.79 -8.94 7.09
CA GLN A 99 -4.32 -9.31 8.42
C GLN A 99 -4.03 -8.06 9.25
N SER A 100 -3.27 -7.10 8.70
CA SER A 100 -2.92 -5.86 9.40
C SER A 100 -4.10 -4.90 9.52
N PHE A 101 -5.03 -4.90 8.55
CA PHE A 101 -6.28 -4.15 8.63
C PHE A 101 -7.14 -4.60 9.82
N LEU A 102 -7.19 -5.91 10.07
CA LEU A 102 -7.98 -6.53 11.14
C LEU A 102 -7.22 -6.63 12.47
N ASP A 103 -5.91 -6.37 12.49
CA ASP A 103 -5.09 -6.43 13.70
C ASP A 103 -5.39 -5.25 14.63
N LYS A 104 -6.51 -5.37 15.32
CA LYS A 104 -7.04 -4.43 16.31
C LYS A 104 -7.57 -5.23 17.49
N GLU A 105 -7.94 -4.53 18.56
CA GLU A 105 -8.58 -5.18 19.70
C GLU A 105 -9.79 -6.02 19.27
N GLU A 106 -9.98 -7.16 19.90
CA GLU A 106 -10.98 -8.17 19.54
C GLU A 106 -12.38 -7.58 19.34
N ARG A 107 -12.79 -6.66 20.23
CA ARG A 107 -14.08 -5.94 20.15
C ARG A 107 -14.27 -5.14 18.84
N MET A 108 -13.18 -4.72 18.18
CA MET A 108 -13.21 -3.95 16.94
C MET A 108 -13.16 -4.83 15.69
N GLN A 109 -12.67 -6.06 15.80
CA GLN A 109 -12.51 -6.96 14.66
C GLN A 109 -13.83 -7.31 13.98
N GLY A 110 -14.90 -7.51 14.77
CA GLY A 110 -16.23 -7.81 14.25
C GLY A 110 -16.74 -6.67 13.35
N LEU A 111 -16.54 -5.43 13.76
CA LEU A 111 -16.92 -4.24 13.01
C LEU A 111 -16.08 -4.12 11.72
N LEU A 112 -14.76 -4.29 11.82
CA LEU A 112 -13.88 -4.21 10.66
C LEU A 112 -14.13 -5.32 9.62
N LYS A 113 -14.46 -6.54 10.07
CA LYS A 113 -14.83 -7.66 9.18
C LYS A 113 -16.09 -7.37 8.36
N ALA A 114 -16.99 -6.53 8.86
CA ALA A 114 -18.18 -6.11 8.15
C ALA A 114 -17.96 -4.96 7.16
N MET A 115 -16.78 -4.32 7.18
CA MET A 115 -16.43 -3.22 6.28
C MET A 115 -15.75 -3.76 5.01
N PRO A 116 -16.38 -3.66 3.82
CA PRO A 116 -15.74 -4.11 2.59
C PRO A 116 -14.55 -3.22 2.24
N VAL A 117 -13.44 -3.83 1.80
CA VAL A 117 -12.26 -3.12 1.31
C VAL A 117 -12.12 -3.37 -0.19
N GLN A 118 -12.04 -2.31 -0.97
CA GLN A 118 -11.96 -2.36 -2.42
C GLN A 118 -10.79 -1.55 -2.94
N VAL A 119 -10.08 -2.07 -3.94
CA VAL A 119 -9.01 -1.33 -4.64
C VAL A 119 -9.59 -0.69 -5.89
N VAL A 120 -9.42 0.62 -6.02
CA VAL A 120 -9.81 1.37 -7.22
C VAL A 120 -8.72 1.22 -8.26
N VAL A 121 -9.02 0.50 -9.34
CA VAL A 121 -8.06 0.24 -10.44
C VAL A 121 -8.17 1.23 -11.60
N ASN A 122 -9.19 2.08 -11.61
CA ASN A 122 -9.34 3.12 -12.62
C ASN A 122 -8.41 4.31 -12.30
N ALA A 123 -7.37 4.50 -13.11
CA ALA A 123 -6.42 5.61 -12.95
C ALA A 123 -7.07 7.00 -13.04
N ASN A 124 -8.20 7.12 -13.74
CA ASN A 124 -8.91 8.38 -13.99
C ASN A 124 -9.98 8.69 -12.92
N VAL A 125 -10.10 7.89 -11.87
CA VAL A 125 -11.17 8.06 -10.86
C VAL A 125 -11.18 9.46 -10.24
N GLY A 126 -10.01 10.04 -9.98
CA GLY A 126 -9.89 11.40 -9.44
C GLY A 126 -10.41 12.47 -10.41
N LEU A 127 -10.06 12.36 -11.70
CA LEU A 127 -10.53 13.26 -12.75
C LEU A 127 -12.04 13.15 -12.94
N LEU A 128 -12.56 11.93 -12.99
CA LEU A 128 -14.00 11.69 -13.11
C LEU A 128 -14.77 12.27 -11.92
N GLY A 129 -14.27 12.03 -10.71
CA GLY A 129 -14.85 12.58 -9.48
C GLY A 129 -14.85 14.10 -9.46
N SER A 130 -13.76 14.73 -9.89
CA SER A 130 -13.66 16.19 -10.01
C SER A 130 -14.62 16.75 -11.05
N ALA A 131 -14.77 16.08 -12.20
CA ALA A 131 -15.74 16.49 -13.23
C ALA A 131 -17.19 16.41 -12.71
N VAL A 132 -17.55 15.34 -12.01
CA VAL A 132 -18.88 15.18 -11.40
C VAL A 132 -19.14 16.26 -10.33
N ALA A 133 -18.14 16.54 -9.48
CA ALA A 133 -18.25 17.59 -8.47
C ALA A 133 -18.43 18.97 -9.12
N ALA A 134 -17.64 19.30 -10.15
CA ALA A 134 -17.76 20.56 -10.89
C ALA A 134 -19.12 20.71 -11.55
N ALA A 135 -19.64 19.67 -12.20
CA ALA A 135 -20.97 19.69 -12.81
C ALA A 135 -22.08 19.96 -11.79
N ARG A 136 -21.99 19.36 -10.58
CA ARG A 136 -22.97 19.59 -9.50
C ARG A 136 -22.92 21.02 -8.95
N LEU A 137 -21.74 21.66 -8.97
CA LEU A 137 -21.59 23.04 -8.49
C LEU A 137 -21.98 24.07 -9.54
N ALA A 138 -21.96 23.70 -10.83
CA ALA A 138 -22.29 24.60 -11.93
C ALA A 138 -23.79 24.70 -12.25
N GLY A 139 -24.60 23.83 -11.66
CA GLY A 139 -26.02 23.89 -11.96
C GLY A 139 -26.94 22.94 -11.51
#